data_a54080dbb40bfb221e361d9b7fd21561
#
_entry.id   a54080dbb40bfb221e361d9b7fd21561
#
_cell.length_a   1.000
_cell.length_b   1.000
_cell.length_c   1.000
_cell.angle_alpha   90.00
_cell.angle_beta   90.00
_cell.angle_gamma   90.00
#
_symmetry.space_group_name_H-M   'P 1'
#
loop_
_entity.id
_entity.type
_entity.pdbx_description
1 polymer ?
#
loop_
_entity_poly.entity_id
_entity_poly.type
_entity_poly.pdbx_seq_one_letter_code
_entity_poly.pdbx_strand_id
1 'polypeptide(L)'
;MKNEEILVSVIIPAYNAEKYLAFCLDTVTAQTHRNLEIIVVDDGSKDSTGKICDDYAEKDSRIKVIHQENKGLSAARNAAMEIMSGQYIAFIDSDDFIDPRYVEVLLKMCTENGSLISACLAMDTSERKLVELDLSNRTKTFSAIQLLQDLSILEAYYDTVISKLFAAELFKTLRFPVGKLHEDSYIILSLIENAKNITFSEDILYYYYLSPNSIMRSDFSEKNFDILSAYDQKIIVLKRNGCEKSLQKIYCEYIYNVARMKGLLNIHRISHPNRKRRK
;
A
#
# COMPACT_ATOMS: atom_id res chain seq x y z
N MET A 1 -0.46 -9.35 -26.06
CA MET A 1 -1.80 -8.81 -25.71
C MET A 1 -1.71 -7.31 -25.82
N LYS A 2 -2.73 -6.63 -26.30
CA LYS A 2 -2.80 -5.17 -26.21
C LYS A 2 -3.05 -4.83 -24.75
N ASN A 3 -2.46 -3.75 -24.24
CA ASN A 3 -2.64 -3.34 -22.82
C ASN A 3 -4.11 -3.15 -22.43
N GLU A 4 -4.95 -2.71 -23.36
CA GLU A 4 -6.40 -2.55 -23.17
C GLU A 4 -7.15 -3.86 -22.83
N GLU A 5 -6.58 -5.03 -23.15
CA GLU A 5 -7.15 -6.35 -22.88
C GLU A 5 -6.74 -6.89 -21.50
N ILE A 6 -5.77 -6.27 -20.82
CA ILE A 6 -5.27 -6.72 -19.52
C ILE A 6 -6.20 -6.23 -18.41
N LEU A 7 -6.77 -7.15 -17.65
CA LEU A 7 -7.59 -6.82 -16.49
C LEU A 7 -6.70 -6.44 -15.30
N VAL A 8 -7.01 -5.30 -14.68
CA VAL A 8 -6.35 -4.83 -13.47
C VAL A 8 -7.36 -4.80 -12.31
N SER A 9 -7.02 -5.47 -11.21
CA SER A 9 -7.78 -5.42 -9.95
C SER A 9 -7.31 -4.24 -9.12
N VAL A 10 -8.21 -3.29 -8.82
CA VAL A 10 -7.98 -2.19 -7.90
C VAL A 10 -8.63 -2.55 -6.57
N ILE A 11 -7.83 -2.69 -5.51
CA ILE A 11 -8.27 -3.10 -4.18
C ILE A 11 -8.30 -1.89 -3.26
N ILE A 12 -9.48 -1.61 -2.67
CA ILE A 12 -9.74 -0.45 -1.82
C ILE A 12 -10.30 -0.93 -0.48
N PRO A 13 -9.46 -1.09 0.56
CA PRO A 13 -9.94 -1.34 1.92
C PRO A 13 -10.53 -0.07 2.50
N ALA A 14 -11.70 -0.14 3.13
CA ALA A 14 -12.39 1.00 3.72
C ALA A 14 -12.88 0.68 5.14
N TYR A 15 -12.64 1.60 6.07
CA TYR A 15 -13.17 1.54 7.43
C TYR A 15 -13.41 2.94 7.97
N ASN A 16 -14.68 3.28 8.25
CA ASN A 16 -15.10 4.61 8.69
C ASN A 16 -14.55 5.75 7.82
N ALA A 17 -14.69 5.59 6.50
CA ALA A 17 -14.13 6.44 5.47
C ALA A 17 -15.18 7.32 4.76
N GLU A 18 -16.37 7.53 5.35
CA GLU A 18 -17.48 8.25 4.72
C GLU A 18 -17.12 9.62 4.14
N LYS A 19 -16.10 10.28 4.73
CA LYS A 19 -15.67 11.62 4.29
C LYS A 19 -14.76 11.59 3.05
N TYR A 20 -14.18 10.43 2.74
CA TYR A 20 -13.07 10.32 1.78
C TYR A 20 -13.40 9.41 0.60
N LEU A 21 -14.05 8.28 0.87
CA LEU A 21 -14.23 7.17 -0.04
C LEU A 21 -14.87 7.58 -1.38
N ALA A 22 -15.86 8.47 -1.37
CA ALA A 22 -16.51 8.92 -2.61
C ALA A 22 -15.51 9.55 -3.58
N PHE A 23 -14.63 10.45 -3.09
CA PHE A 23 -13.62 11.07 -3.94
C PHE A 23 -12.54 10.08 -4.43
N CYS A 24 -12.14 9.12 -3.58
CA CYS A 24 -11.29 8.01 -3.98
C CYS A 24 -11.91 7.24 -5.15
N LEU A 25 -13.16 6.79 -5.00
CA LEU A 25 -13.89 6.03 -6.02
C LEU A 25 -14.08 6.82 -7.31
N ASP A 26 -14.35 8.13 -7.24
CA ASP A 26 -14.46 8.99 -8.42
C ASP A 26 -13.19 8.95 -9.26
N THR A 27 -12.01 9.02 -8.62
CA THR A 27 -10.72 8.98 -9.34
C THR A 27 -10.39 7.60 -9.89
N VAL A 28 -10.80 6.53 -9.21
CA VAL A 28 -10.59 5.16 -9.66
C VAL A 28 -11.52 4.80 -10.82
N THR A 29 -12.78 5.20 -10.76
CA THR A 29 -13.75 4.94 -11.85
C THR A 29 -13.44 5.78 -13.11
N ALA A 30 -12.77 6.93 -12.95
CA ALA A 30 -12.34 7.83 -14.02
C ALA A 30 -11.05 7.41 -14.72
N GLN A 31 -10.40 6.30 -14.34
CA GLN A 31 -9.16 5.86 -14.95
C GLN A 31 -9.26 5.71 -16.47
N THR A 32 -8.19 6.12 -17.18
CA THR A 32 -8.11 6.01 -18.66
C THR A 32 -8.05 4.54 -19.11
N HIS A 33 -7.36 3.68 -18.36
CA HIS A 33 -7.45 2.24 -18.53
C HIS A 33 -8.81 1.73 -18.06
N ARG A 34 -9.63 1.20 -18.98
CA ARG A 34 -11.04 0.86 -18.70
C ARG A 34 -11.27 -0.56 -18.22
N ASN A 35 -10.37 -1.49 -18.53
CA ASN A 35 -10.52 -2.89 -18.14
C ASN A 35 -10.09 -3.12 -16.69
N LEU A 36 -10.95 -2.67 -15.78
CA LEU A 36 -10.76 -2.74 -14.34
C LEU A 36 -11.81 -3.63 -13.69
N GLU A 37 -11.43 -4.33 -12.63
CA GLU A 37 -12.31 -4.72 -11.55
C GLU A 37 -11.91 -3.93 -10.29
N ILE A 38 -12.87 -3.33 -9.63
CA ILE A 38 -12.66 -2.49 -8.45
C ILE A 38 -13.28 -3.22 -7.27
N ILE A 39 -12.45 -3.66 -6.32
CA ILE A 39 -12.91 -4.42 -5.17
C ILE A 39 -12.80 -3.54 -3.94
N VAL A 40 -13.96 -3.09 -3.45
CA VAL A 40 -14.05 -2.28 -2.23
C VAL A 40 -14.41 -3.19 -1.06
N VAL A 41 -13.64 -3.14 0.00
CA VAL A 41 -13.89 -3.94 1.21
C VAL A 41 -14.26 -3.01 2.35
N ASP A 42 -15.54 -2.99 2.72
CA ASP A 42 -16.01 -2.33 3.94
C ASP A 42 -15.73 -3.25 5.14
N ASP A 43 -14.70 -2.90 5.91
CA ASP A 43 -14.23 -3.67 7.05
C ASP A 43 -15.03 -3.36 8.32
N GLY A 44 -16.36 -3.44 8.21
CA GLY A 44 -17.29 -3.29 9.32
C GLY A 44 -17.46 -1.87 9.81
N SER A 45 -17.53 -0.90 8.90
CA SER A 45 -17.75 0.52 9.21
C SER A 45 -19.01 0.78 10.00
N LYS A 46 -19.01 1.85 10.80
CA LYS A 46 -20.14 2.28 11.63
C LYS A 46 -20.76 3.60 11.16
N ASP A 47 -20.14 4.21 10.14
CA ASP A 47 -20.61 5.41 9.48
C ASP A 47 -21.26 5.08 8.11
N SER A 48 -21.38 6.05 7.22
CA SER A 48 -22.01 5.87 5.90
C SER A 48 -21.13 5.15 4.86
N THR A 49 -19.95 4.66 5.24
CA THR A 49 -18.99 4.04 4.30
C THR A 49 -19.61 2.89 3.51
N GLY A 50 -20.27 1.93 4.20
CA GLY A 50 -20.91 0.79 3.55
C GLY A 50 -21.96 1.22 2.53
N LYS A 51 -22.80 2.22 2.88
CA LYS A 51 -23.77 2.76 1.93
C LYS A 51 -23.12 3.40 0.71
N ILE A 52 -22.01 4.11 0.88
CA ILE A 52 -21.26 4.69 -0.25
C ILE A 52 -20.74 3.59 -1.17
N CYS A 53 -20.22 2.49 -0.62
CA CYS A 53 -19.78 1.34 -1.42
C CYS A 53 -20.92 0.81 -2.30
N ASP A 54 -22.08 0.58 -1.72
CA ASP A 54 -23.26 0.05 -2.42
C ASP A 54 -23.77 1.02 -3.51
N ASP A 55 -23.89 2.31 -3.16
CA ASP A 55 -24.32 3.36 -4.09
C ASP A 55 -23.40 3.47 -5.33
N TYR A 56 -22.09 3.19 -5.20
CA TYR A 56 -21.16 3.16 -6.32
C TYR A 56 -21.22 1.86 -7.10
N ALA A 57 -21.41 0.72 -6.46
CA ALA A 57 -21.56 -0.57 -7.13
C ALA A 57 -22.85 -0.63 -7.98
N GLU A 58 -23.92 0.03 -7.55
CA GLU A 58 -25.15 0.17 -8.37
C GLU A 58 -24.93 0.98 -9.66
N LYS A 59 -23.98 1.92 -9.67
CA LYS A 59 -23.71 2.82 -10.80
C LYS A 59 -22.63 2.31 -11.75
N ASP A 60 -21.69 1.51 -11.25
CA ASP A 60 -20.56 1.00 -12.04
C ASP A 60 -20.38 -0.51 -11.82
N SER A 61 -20.72 -1.29 -12.82
CA SER A 61 -20.67 -2.77 -12.79
C SER A 61 -19.27 -3.36 -12.60
N ARG A 62 -18.22 -2.54 -12.73
CA ARG A 62 -16.82 -2.94 -12.45
C ARG A 62 -16.55 -3.03 -10.95
N ILE A 63 -17.41 -2.43 -10.10
CA ILE A 63 -17.25 -2.38 -8.65
C ILE A 63 -17.89 -3.61 -8.02
N LYS A 64 -17.11 -4.31 -7.20
CA LYS A 64 -17.54 -5.40 -6.33
C LYS A 64 -17.33 -4.97 -4.88
N VAL A 65 -18.35 -5.16 -4.04
CA VAL A 65 -18.29 -4.79 -2.61
C VAL A 65 -18.24 -6.05 -1.76
N ILE A 66 -17.37 -6.04 -0.77
CA ILE A 66 -17.31 -7.03 0.31
C ILE A 66 -17.61 -6.29 1.61
N HIS A 67 -18.68 -6.68 2.31
CA HIS A 67 -18.91 -6.28 3.69
C HIS A 67 -18.45 -7.37 4.63
N GLN A 68 -17.60 -7.04 5.60
CA GLN A 68 -17.11 -7.97 6.60
C GLN A 68 -17.15 -7.36 8.00
N GLU A 69 -17.07 -8.19 9.04
CA GLU A 69 -16.78 -7.69 10.38
C GLU A 69 -15.37 -7.12 10.40
N ASN A 70 -15.14 -6.07 11.23
CA ASN A 70 -13.82 -5.43 11.32
C ASN A 70 -12.74 -6.44 11.77
N LYS A 71 -11.80 -6.70 10.85
CA LYS A 71 -10.64 -7.58 11.03
C LYS A 71 -9.32 -6.87 10.73
N GLY A 72 -9.40 -5.57 10.36
CA GLY A 72 -8.25 -4.70 10.08
C GLY A 72 -7.79 -4.76 8.62
N LEU A 73 -6.94 -3.78 8.27
CA LEU A 73 -6.47 -3.47 6.92
C LEU A 73 -5.92 -4.69 6.16
N SER A 74 -5.06 -5.48 6.81
CA SER A 74 -4.51 -6.71 6.23
C SER A 74 -5.59 -7.71 5.83
N ALA A 75 -6.59 -7.90 6.69
CA ALA A 75 -7.68 -8.83 6.43
C ALA A 75 -8.56 -8.36 5.28
N ALA A 76 -8.83 -7.06 5.19
CA ALA A 76 -9.59 -6.46 4.10
C ALA A 76 -8.86 -6.61 2.75
N ARG A 77 -7.56 -6.30 2.69
CA ARG A 77 -6.77 -6.52 1.47
C ARG A 77 -6.72 -8.00 1.08
N ASN A 78 -6.54 -8.90 2.05
CA ASN A 78 -6.52 -10.34 1.78
C ASN A 78 -7.89 -10.83 1.27
N ALA A 79 -9.01 -10.36 1.84
CA ALA A 79 -10.36 -10.74 1.39
C ALA A 79 -10.59 -10.33 -0.08
N ALA A 80 -10.17 -9.14 -0.49
CA ALA A 80 -10.22 -8.73 -1.88
C ALA A 80 -9.36 -9.62 -2.79
N MET A 81 -8.17 -9.99 -2.33
CA MET A 81 -7.25 -10.86 -3.09
C MET A 81 -7.79 -12.27 -3.32
N GLU A 82 -8.71 -12.77 -2.48
CA GLU A 82 -9.34 -14.08 -2.68
C GLU A 82 -10.34 -14.11 -3.84
N ILE A 83 -10.93 -12.96 -4.20
CA ILE A 83 -11.94 -12.87 -5.27
C ILE A 83 -11.47 -12.15 -6.53
N MET A 84 -10.28 -11.56 -6.50
CA MET A 84 -9.73 -10.86 -7.65
C MET A 84 -9.47 -11.79 -8.82
N SER A 85 -9.57 -11.26 -10.03
CA SER A 85 -9.30 -11.99 -11.28
C SER A 85 -8.34 -11.27 -12.22
N GLY A 86 -7.89 -10.07 -11.87
CA GLY A 86 -6.95 -9.29 -12.68
C GLY A 86 -5.56 -9.91 -12.76
N GLN A 87 -4.90 -9.65 -13.89
CA GLN A 87 -3.50 -10.04 -14.10
C GLN A 87 -2.53 -9.15 -13.33
N TYR A 88 -2.97 -7.94 -12.99
CA TYR A 88 -2.25 -6.98 -12.17
C TYR A 88 -3.14 -6.46 -11.03
N ILE A 89 -2.50 -5.96 -9.97
CA ILE A 89 -3.16 -5.47 -8.76
C ILE A 89 -2.61 -4.09 -8.41
N ALA A 90 -3.50 -3.16 -8.09
CA ALA A 90 -3.19 -1.89 -7.43
C ALA A 90 -3.89 -1.82 -6.08
N PHE A 91 -3.21 -1.35 -5.04
CA PHE A 91 -3.80 -1.06 -3.73
C PHE A 91 -3.94 0.45 -3.58
N ILE A 92 -5.14 0.91 -3.26
CA ILE A 92 -5.45 2.33 -3.05
C ILE A 92 -6.11 2.45 -1.68
N ASP A 93 -5.58 3.29 -0.81
CA ASP A 93 -6.21 3.54 0.48
C ASP A 93 -7.45 4.42 0.30
N SER A 94 -8.49 4.19 1.10
CA SER A 94 -9.81 4.80 0.90
C SER A 94 -9.87 6.30 1.14
N ASP A 95 -8.82 6.89 1.74
CA ASP A 95 -8.67 8.34 1.94
C ASP A 95 -7.77 8.99 0.87
N ASP A 96 -7.10 8.20 0.03
CA ASP A 96 -6.21 8.65 -1.03
C ASP A 96 -6.94 8.80 -2.38
N PHE A 97 -6.23 9.33 -3.37
CA PHE A 97 -6.74 9.45 -4.74
C PHE A 97 -5.61 9.39 -5.78
N ILE A 98 -5.96 9.14 -7.04
CA ILE A 98 -4.99 8.86 -8.10
C ILE A 98 -5.25 9.70 -9.36
N ASP A 99 -4.16 10.00 -10.10
CA ASP A 99 -4.27 10.61 -11.43
C ASP A 99 -5.07 9.70 -12.38
N PRO A 100 -5.89 10.24 -13.27
CA PRO A 100 -6.65 9.43 -14.23
C PRO A 100 -5.82 8.48 -15.10
N ARG A 101 -4.51 8.74 -15.24
CA ARG A 101 -3.56 7.93 -16.03
C ARG A 101 -2.76 6.92 -15.20
N TYR A 102 -3.01 6.83 -13.88
CA TYR A 102 -2.22 6.00 -12.97
C TYR A 102 -2.12 4.55 -13.42
N VAL A 103 -3.26 3.89 -13.67
CA VAL A 103 -3.25 2.47 -14.08
C VAL A 103 -2.63 2.31 -15.46
N GLU A 104 -2.97 3.15 -16.42
CA GLU A 104 -2.44 3.10 -17.80
C GLU A 104 -0.92 3.21 -17.83
N VAL A 105 -0.36 4.21 -17.14
CA VAL A 105 1.09 4.46 -17.10
C VAL A 105 1.81 3.30 -16.44
N LEU A 106 1.35 2.86 -15.27
CA LEU A 106 2.01 1.77 -14.54
C LEU A 106 1.92 0.44 -15.28
N LEU A 107 0.78 0.14 -15.90
CA LEU A 107 0.61 -1.07 -16.71
C LEU A 107 1.52 -1.06 -17.95
N LYS A 108 1.60 0.07 -18.64
CA LYS A 108 2.51 0.26 -19.77
C LYS A 108 3.96 0.00 -19.37
N MET A 109 4.38 0.53 -18.21
CA MET A 109 5.73 0.30 -17.69
C MET A 109 6.00 -1.18 -17.41
N CYS A 110 5.05 -1.91 -16.85
CA CYS A 110 5.19 -3.35 -16.63
C CYS A 110 5.34 -4.11 -17.95
N THR A 111 4.47 -3.84 -18.92
CA THR A 111 4.41 -4.60 -20.18
C THR A 111 5.58 -4.28 -21.12
N GLU A 112 5.99 -3.02 -21.22
CA GLU A 112 7.09 -2.60 -22.11
C GLU A 112 8.47 -3.01 -21.58
N ASN A 113 8.65 -3.05 -20.24
CA ASN A 113 9.94 -3.37 -19.62
C ASN A 113 10.03 -4.82 -19.08
N GLY A 114 8.97 -5.61 -19.24
CA GLY A 114 8.91 -6.97 -18.68
C GLY A 114 9.03 -7.00 -17.16
N SER A 115 8.54 -5.94 -16.48
CA SER A 115 8.60 -5.80 -15.03
C SER A 115 7.35 -6.36 -14.38
N LEU A 116 7.52 -7.05 -13.26
CA LEU A 116 6.38 -7.54 -12.46
C LEU A 116 5.87 -6.52 -11.44
N ILE A 117 6.62 -5.43 -11.22
CA ILE A 117 6.23 -4.29 -10.39
C ILE A 117 6.56 -3.02 -11.17
N SER A 118 5.65 -2.07 -11.17
CA SER A 118 5.92 -0.68 -11.52
C SER A 118 5.51 0.25 -10.40
N ALA A 119 6.18 1.40 -10.28
CA ALA A 119 5.93 2.37 -9.23
C ALA A 119 6.00 3.80 -9.76
N CYS A 120 5.22 4.69 -9.18
CA CYS A 120 5.27 6.13 -9.42
C CYS A 120 5.56 6.89 -8.13
N LEU A 121 5.84 8.18 -8.25
CA LEU A 121 5.92 9.04 -7.08
C LEU A 121 4.54 9.29 -6.49
N ALA A 122 4.50 9.48 -5.17
CA ALA A 122 3.34 9.95 -4.47
C ALA A 122 3.58 11.39 -3.97
N MET A 123 2.51 12.17 -3.89
CA MET A 123 2.53 13.53 -3.35
C MET A 123 1.64 13.60 -2.11
N ASP A 124 2.23 14.05 -1.01
CA ASP A 124 1.46 14.38 0.19
C ASP A 124 0.61 15.62 -0.05
N THR A 125 -0.67 15.55 0.29
CA THR A 125 -1.60 16.68 0.11
C THR A 125 -2.61 16.78 1.26
N SER A 126 -3.00 17.99 1.61
CA SER A 126 -4.13 18.29 2.50
C SER A 126 -5.40 18.69 1.74
N GLU A 127 -5.34 18.79 0.42
CA GLU A 127 -6.46 19.16 -0.44
C GLU A 127 -6.87 17.97 -1.33
N ARG A 128 -8.17 17.74 -1.44
CA ARG A 128 -8.74 16.75 -2.35
C ARG A 128 -8.97 17.38 -3.74
N LYS A 129 -7.87 17.55 -4.44
CA LYS A 129 -7.87 18.14 -5.77
C LYS A 129 -6.77 17.50 -6.60
N LEU A 130 -7.12 17.02 -7.78
CA LEU A 130 -6.15 16.60 -8.77
C LEU A 130 -5.40 17.82 -9.29
N VAL A 131 -4.08 17.67 -9.39
CA VAL A 131 -3.21 18.67 -10.02
C VAL A 131 -2.92 18.17 -11.43
N GLU A 132 -3.21 19.00 -12.42
CA GLU A 132 -2.88 18.67 -13.81
C GLU A 132 -1.36 18.81 -13.99
N LEU A 133 -0.70 17.68 -14.18
CA LEU A 133 0.74 17.59 -14.37
C LEU A 133 1.05 16.96 -15.72
N ASP A 134 2.01 17.54 -16.44
CA ASP A 134 2.57 16.91 -17.62
C ASP A 134 3.39 15.68 -17.23
N LEU A 135 3.22 14.57 -17.95
CA LEU A 135 4.01 13.39 -17.72
C LEU A 135 5.44 13.59 -18.25
N SER A 136 6.39 13.33 -17.39
CA SER A 136 7.82 13.38 -17.75
C SER A 136 8.21 12.24 -18.66
N ASN A 137 7.48 11.11 -18.59
CA ASN A 137 7.79 9.83 -19.22
C ASN A 137 9.20 9.30 -18.91
N ARG A 138 9.80 9.81 -17.81
CA ARG A 138 11.11 9.33 -17.37
C ARG A 138 10.94 8.12 -16.48
N THR A 139 11.53 7.04 -16.92
CA THR A 139 11.49 5.76 -16.21
C THR A 139 12.88 5.18 -15.99
N LYS A 140 13.04 4.41 -14.92
CA LYS A 140 14.26 3.64 -14.62
C LYS A 140 13.88 2.24 -14.20
N THR A 141 14.52 1.24 -14.79
CA THR A 141 14.32 -0.16 -14.43
C THR A 141 15.53 -0.67 -13.65
N PHE A 142 15.28 -1.34 -12.55
CA PHE A 142 16.28 -1.98 -11.70
C PHE A 142 15.94 -3.47 -11.57
N SER A 143 16.98 -4.29 -11.46
CA SER A 143 16.78 -5.66 -11.03
C SER A 143 16.44 -5.72 -9.53
N ALA A 144 15.74 -6.74 -9.11
CA ALA A 144 15.43 -6.97 -7.71
C ALA A 144 16.68 -6.93 -6.82
N ILE A 145 17.77 -7.57 -7.25
CA ILE A 145 19.00 -7.61 -6.48
C ILE A 145 19.66 -6.22 -6.34
N GLN A 146 19.61 -5.35 -7.35
CA GLN A 146 20.10 -3.98 -7.23
C GLN A 146 19.32 -3.20 -6.15
N LEU A 147 17.98 -3.35 -6.11
CA LEU A 147 17.16 -2.71 -5.10
C LEU A 147 17.41 -3.27 -3.70
N LEU A 148 17.55 -4.60 -3.57
CA LEU A 148 17.85 -5.24 -2.29
C LEU A 148 19.26 -4.88 -1.80
N GLN A 149 20.23 -4.66 -2.69
CA GLN A 149 21.58 -4.22 -2.33
C GLN A 149 21.63 -2.74 -1.91
N ASP A 150 20.73 -1.90 -2.43
CA ASP A 150 20.65 -0.49 -2.09
C ASP A 150 19.21 -0.02 -1.88
N LEU A 151 18.71 -0.14 -0.66
CA LEU A 151 17.34 0.26 -0.29
C LEU A 151 17.12 1.78 -0.40
N SER A 152 18.16 2.60 -0.55
CA SER A 152 17.98 4.05 -0.73
C SER A 152 17.23 4.39 -2.01
N ILE A 153 17.28 3.52 -3.03
CA ILE A 153 16.53 3.67 -4.27
C ILE A 153 15.01 3.59 -3.99
N LEU A 154 14.60 2.78 -3.00
CA LEU A 154 13.18 2.60 -2.64
C LEU A 154 12.63 3.74 -1.78
N GLU A 155 13.47 4.54 -1.12
CA GLU A 155 13.03 5.59 -0.19
C GLU A 155 12.13 6.63 -0.86
N ALA A 156 12.44 7.02 -2.10
CA ALA A 156 11.64 7.97 -2.87
C ALA A 156 10.26 7.42 -3.29
N TYR A 157 10.10 6.08 -3.29
CA TYR A 157 8.89 5.39 -3.77
C TYR A 157 8.13 4.69 -2.64
N TYR A 158 8.39 5.05 -1.42
CA TYR A 158 7.83 4.49 -0.19
C TYR A 158 7.98 2.95 -0.08
N ASP A 159 8.28 2.51 1.11
CA ASP A 159 8.34 1.09 1.48
C ASP A 159 6.92 0.53 1.78
N THR A 160 6.00 0.75 0.85
CA THR A 160 4.57 0.44 0.97
C THR A 160 4.06 -0.22 -0.31
N VAL A 161 2.82 -0.69 -0.30
CA VAL A 161 2.16 -1.25 -1.49
C VAL A 161 1.37 -0.22 -2.28
N ILE A 162 1.12 0.98 -1.75
CA ILE A 162 0.48 2.07 -2.50
C ILE A 162 1.45 2.64 -3.57
N SER A 163 0.93 3.46 -4.47
CA SER A 163 1.69 4.06 -5.59
C SER A 163 2.39 3.06 -6.52
N LYS A 164 1.91 1.81 -6.56
CA LYS A 164 2.50 0.70 -7.32
C LYS A 164 1.43 -0.13 -8.02
N LEU A 165 1.87 -0.79 -9.09
CA LEU A 165 1.13 -1.86 -9.76
C LEU A 165 1.97 -3.13 -9.69
N PHE A 166 1.34 -4.23 -9.31
CA PHE A 166 1.98 -5.53 -9.12
C PHE A 166 1.37 -6.56 -10.07
N ALA A 167 2.19 -7.42 -10.68
CA ALA A 167 1.67 -8.63 -11.30
C ALA A 167 1.03 -9.54 -10.24
N ALA A 168 -0.18 -10.02 -10.50
CA ALA A 168 -0.96 -10.82 -9.55
C ALA A 168 -0.23 -12.10 -9.08
N GLU A 169 0.64 -12.64 -9.94
CA GLU A 169 1.43 -13.83 -9.62
C GLU A 169 2.35 -13.67 -8.40
N LEU A 170 2.75 -12.43 -8.07
CA LEU A 170 3.57 -12.14 -6.89
C LEU A 170 2.83 -12.44 -5.57
N PHE A 171 1.50 -12.45 -5.60
CA PHE A 171 0.66 -12.70 -4.43
C PHE A 171 0.10 -14.13 -4.35
N LYS A 172 0.54 -15.06 -5.22
CA LYS A 172 0.08 -16.45 -5.15
C LYS A 172 0.31 -17.10 -3.78
N THR A 173 1.43 -16.77 -3.15
CA THR A 173 1.84 -17.34 -1.86
C THR A 173 2.03 -16.28 -0.77
N LEU A 174 1.99 -15.01 -1.10
CA LEU A 174 2.15 -13.92 -0.14
C LEU A 174 0.79 -13.36 0.29
N ARG A 175 0.66 -13.08 1.58
CA ARG A 175 -0.50 -12.43 2.18
C ARG A 175 -0.06 -11.39 3.19
N PHE A 176 -0.89 -10.38 3.38
CA PHE A 176 -0.70 -9.41 4.44
C PHE A 176 -0.89 -10.06 5.81
N PRO A 177 -0.03 -9.79 6.81
CA PRO A 177 -0.14 -10.36 8.14
C PRO A 177 -1.34 -9.78 8.89
N VAL A 178 -2.36 -10.58 9.15
CA VAL A 178 -3.59 -10.14 9.84
C VAL A 178 -3.28 -9.73 11.28
N GLY A 179 -3.86 -8.60 11.71
CA GLY A 179 -3.75 -8.07 13.07
C GLY A 179 -2.45 -7.32 13.37
N LYS A 180 -1.58 -7.12 12.35
CA LYS A 180 -0.33 -6.36 12.45
C LYS A 180 -0.48 -4.94 11.94
N LEU A 181 0.23 -3.99 12.56
CA LEU A 181 0.50 -2.67 11.98
C LEU A 181 1.75 -2.76 11.10
N HIS A 182 1.87 -1.82 10.15
CA HIS A 182 2.98 -1.78 9.17
C HIS A 182 3.03 -3.04 8.29
N GLU A 183 1.88 -3.56 7.94
CA GLU A 183 1.68 -4.81 7.19
C GLU A 183 2.44 -4.84 5.87
N ASP A 184 2.58 -3.70 5.20
CA ASP A 184 3.33 -3.53 3.96
C ASP A 184 4.81 -3.89 4.16
N SER A 185 5.39 -3.39 5.24
CA SER A 185 6.80 -3.63 5.58
C SER A 185 7.14 -5.10 5.80
N TYR A 186 6.13 -5.95 6.11
CA TYR A 186 6.34 -7.40 6.23
C TYR A 186 6.57 -8.08 4.88
N ILE A 187 5.96 -7.58 3.80
CA ILE A 187 5.91 -8.31 2.53
C ILE A 187 6.66 -7.64 1.39
N ILE A 188 6.92 -6.32 1.47
CA ILE A 188 7.43 -5.54 0.34
C ILE A 188 8.78 -6.06 -0.19
N LEU A 189 9.74 -6.41 0.67
CA LEU A 189 11.02 -6.95 0.19
C LEU A 189 10.87 -8.35 -0.41
N SER A 190 9.92 -9.17 0.05
CA SER A 190 9.61 -10.45 -0.58
C SER A 190 8.95 -10.26 -1.95
N LEU A 191 8.10 -9.25 -2.12
CA LEU A 191 7.53 -8.90 -3.42
C LEU A 191 8.63 -8.46 -4.40
N ILE A 192 9.55 -7.59 -3.94
CA ILE A 192 10.69 -7.13 -4.72
C ILE A 192 11.60 -8.31 -5.13
N GLU A 193 11.96 -9.18 -4.19
CA GLU A 193 12.78 -10.36 -4.45
C GLU A 193 12.19 -11.25 -5.56
N ASN A 194 10.87 -11.44 -5.55
CA ASN A 194 10.17 -12.29 -6.51
C ASN A 194 9.95 -11.59 -7.87
N ALA A 195 10.09 -10.27 -7.94
CA ALA A 195 9.71 -9.48 -9.11
C ALA A 195 10.73 -9.50 -10.26
N LYS A 196 11.96 -10.00 -10.07
CA LYS A 196 13.07 -9.92 -11.03
C LYS A 196 13.48 -8.49 -11.37
N ASN A 197 12.56 -7.72 -12.00
CA ASN A 197 12.76 -6.33 -12.40
C ASN A 197 11.60 -5.46 -11.89
N ILE A 198 11.92 -4.22 -11.52
CA ILE A 198 10.97 -3.20 -11.10
C ILE A 198 11.24 -1.93 -11.90
N THR A 199 10.21 -1.30 -12.46
CA THR A 199 10.31 -0.06 -13.21
C THR A 199 9.67 1.09 -12.42
N PHE A 200 10.42 2.17 -12.27
CA PHE A 200 10.00 3.38 -11.55
C PHE A 200 9.77 4.53 -12.53
N SER A 201 8.69 5.30 -12.32
CA SER A 201 8.44 6.58 -12.98
C SER A 201 8.76 7.75 -12.05
N GLU A 202 9.28 8.83 -12.60
CA GLU A 202 9.43 10.12 -11.88
C GLU A 202 8.12 10.95 -11.90
N ASP A 203 7.03 10.40 -12.44
CA ASP A 203 5.73 11.06 -12.48
C ASP A 203 4.97 10.89 -11.17
N ILE A 204 4.30 11.95 -10.73
CA ILE A 204 3.40 11.93 -9.58
C ILE A 204 2.02 11.51 -10.08
N LEU A 205 1.61 10.30 -9.72
CA LEU A 205 0.32 9.72 -10.13
C LEU A 205 -0.53 9.27 -8.95
N TYR A 206 0.01 9.31 -7.74
CA TYR A 206 -0.65 8.96 -6.49
C TYR A 206 -0.66 10.17 -5.55
N TYR A 207 -1.78 10.43 -4.88
CA TYR A 207 -1.94 11.53 -3.94
C TYR A 207 -2.28 10.97 -2.57
N TYR A 208 -1.31 11.05 -1.67
CA TYR A 208 -1.45 10.65 -0.28
C TYR A 208 -2.12 11.76 0.52
N TYR A 209 -3.37 11.52 0.96
CA TYR A 209 -4.12 12.53 1.69
C TYR A 209 -3.75 12.55 3.18
N LEU A 210 -3.31 13.71 3.66
CA LEU A 210 -2.94 13.91 5.06
C LEU A 210 -4.18 14.02 5.96
N SER A 211 -4.89 12.91 6.13
CA SER A 211 -6.08 12.80 6.97
C SER A 211 -5.78 13.16 8.42
N PRO A 212 -6.62 13.99 9.10
CA PRO A 212 -6.48 14.28 10.53
C PRO A 212 -6.57 13.03 11.42
N ASN A 213 -7.26 12.00 10.96
CA ASN A 213 -7.54 10.75 11.69
C ASN A 213 -6.65 9.56 11.24
N SER A 214 -5.54 9.83 10.58
CA SER A 214 -4.62 8.78 10.12
C SER A 214 -4.16 7.88 11.27
N ILE A 215 -4.13 6.56 11.01
CA ILE A 215 -3.62 5.53 11.95
C ILE A 215 -2.19 5.86 12.40
N MET A 216 -1.38 6.45 11.51
CA MET A 216 0.00 6.84 11.81
C MET A 216 0.13 7.96 12.84
N ARG A 217 -0.96 8.69 13.12
CA ARG A 217 -1.02 9.78 14.13
C ARG A 217 -1.71 9.37 15.42
N SER A 218 -2.11 8.10 15.55
CA SER A 218 -2.73 7.59 16.78
C SER A 218 -1.73 7.55 17.94
N ASP A 219 -2.27 7.56 19.15
CA ASP A 219 -1.48 7.43 20.38
C ASP A 219 -0.65 6.14 20.36
N PHE A 220 0.53 6.19 21.00
CA PHE A 220 1.41 5.04 21.12
C PHE A 220 0.71 3.87 21.83
N SER A 221 0.76 2.71 21.22
CA SER A 221 0.22 1.44 21.75
C SER A 221 1.23 0.30 21.61
N GLU A 222 0.97 -0.83 22.28
CA GLU A 222 1.82 -2.03 22.14
C GLU A 222 1.89 -2.54 20.70
N LYS A 223 0.88 -2.28 19.86
CA LYS A 223 0.89 -2.63 18.43
C LYS A 223 1.99 -1.92 17.63
N ASN A 224 2.46 -0.77 18.10
CA ASN A 224 3.58 -0.09 17.42
C ASN A 224 4.87 -0.93 17.42
N PHE A 225 5.00 -1.94 18.30
CA PHE A 225 6.11 -2.89 18.25
C PHE A 225 6.06 -3.85 17.05
N ASP A 226 4.95 -3.92 16.34
CA ASP A 226 4.83 -4.76 15.14
C ASP A 226 5.87 -4.40 14.07
N ILE A 227 6.30 -3.13 14.01
CA ILE A 227 7.38 -2.71 13.11
C ILE A 227 8.68 -3.50 13.33
N LEU A 228 8.99 -3.91 14.56
CA LEU A 228 10.18 -4.70 14.85
C LEU A 228 10.09 -6.09 14.18
N SER A 229 8.91 -6.72 14.23
CA SER A 229 8.66 -7.99 13.54
C SER A 229 8.70 -7.81 12.01
N ALA A 230 8.31 -6.65 11.49
CA ALA A 230 8.46 -6.35 10.06
C ALA A 230 9.95 -6.24 9.66
N TYR A 231 10.78 -5.61 10.51
CA TYR A 231 12.23 -5.61 10.28
C TYR A 231 12.83 -7.04 10.31
N ASP A 232 12.34 -7.93 11.16
CA ASP A 232 12.79 -9.33 11.15
C ASP A 232 12.55 -9.99 9.79
N GLN A 233 11.39 -9.74 9.15
CA GLN A 233 11.12 -10.23 7.80
C GLN A 233 12.06 -9.62 6.75
N LYS A 234 12.31 -8.31 6.82
CA LYS A 234 13.29 -7.64 5.94
C LYS A 234 14.69 -8.23 6.09
N ILE A 235 15.14 -8.45 7.33
CA ILE A 235 16.44 -9.06 7.64
C ILE A 235 16.55 -10.46 7.01
N ILE A 236 15.50 -11.28 7.09
CA ILE A 236 15.48 -12.62 6.47
C ILE A 236 15.71 -12.52 4.97
N VAL A 237 14.98 -11.65 4.27
CA VAL A 237 15.13 -11.47 2.81
C VAL A 237 16.55 -10.98 2.46
N LEU A 238 17.07 -9.98 3.16
CA LEU A 238 18.38 -9.41 2.87
C LEU A 238 19.52 -10.39 3.14
N LYS A 239 19.44 -11.19 4.21
CA LYS A 239 20.44 -12.22 4.53
C LYS A 239 20.51 -13.30 3.47
N ARG A 240 19.37 -13.84 3.04
CA ARG A 240 19.39 -14.91 2.03
C ARG A 240 19.85 -14.44 0.65
N ASN A 241 19.82 -13.11 0.39
CA ASN A 241 20.31 -12.51 -0.84
C ASN A 241 21.73 -11.91 -0.70
N GLY A 242 22.40 -12.01 0.45
CA GLY A 242 23.76 -11.51 0.67
C GLY A 242 23.87 -9.97 0.58
N CYS A 243 22.81 -9.22 0.95
CA CYS A 243 22.72 -7.78 0.80
C CYS A 243 23.26 -7.03 2.03
N GLU A 244 24.58 -7.10 2.27
CA GLU A 244 25.23 -6.59 3.49
C GLU A 244 24.99 -5.10 3.75
N LYS A 245 25.10 -4.23 2.72
CA LYS A 245 24.88 -2.77 2.86
C LYS A 245 23.48 -2.47 3.38
N SER A 246 22.47 -3.05 2.76
CA SER A 246 21.08 -2.88 3.13
C SER A 246 20.77 -3.51 4.48
N LEU A 247 21.41 -4.63 4.81
CA LEU A 247 21.28 -5.29 6.10
C LEU A 247 21.79 -4.39 7.23
N GLN A 248 22.94 -3.73 7.05
CA GLN A 248 23.47 -2.76 8.02
C GLN A 248 22.49 -1.61 8.24
N LYS A 249 21.90 -1.05 7.15
CA LYS A 249 20.89 0.00 7.24
C LYS A 249 19.69 -0.45 8.07
N ILE A 250 19.12 -1.61 7.75
CA ILE A 250 17.95 -2.14 8.48
C ILE A 250 18.27 -2.39 9.96
N TYR A 251 19.48 -2.86 10.31
CA TYR A 251 19.86 -2.98 11.71
C TYR A 251 19.94 -1.61 12.42
N CYS A 252 20.45 -0.57 11.76
CA CYS A 252 20.46 0.77 12.33
C CYS A 252 19.04 1.28 12.60
N GLU A 253 18.12 1.11 11.65
CA GLU A 253 16.73 1.48 11.80
C GLU A 253 16.03 0.68 12.90
N TYR A 254 16.29 -0.62 12.99
CA TYR A 254 15.79 -1.49 14.05
C TYR A 254 16.20 -0.97 15.43
N ILE A 255 17.50 -0.73 15.62
CA ILE A 255 18.06 -0.22 16.89
C ILE A 255 17.47 1.15 17.23
N TYR A 256 17.35 2.05 16.25
CA TYR A 256 16.76 3.37 16.43
C TYR A 256 15.28 3.25 16.89
N ASN A 257 14.48 2.40 16.25
CA ASN A 257 13.08 2.21 16.64
C ASN A 257 12.95 1.56 18.03
N VAL A 258 13.80 0.61 18.39
CA VAL A 258 13.83 0.04 19.75
C VAL A 258 14.12 1.14 20.79
N ALA A 259 15.11 2.01 20.54
CA ALA A 259 15.45 3.10 21.45
C ALA A 259 14.32 4.12 21.56
N ARG A 260 13.71 4.52 20.45
CA ARG A 260 12.55 5.42 20.39
C ARG A 260 11.37 4.85 21.17
N MET A 261 11.05 3.58 21.01
CA MET A 261 9.94 2.94 21.70
C MET A 261 10.17 2.83 23.21
N LYS A 262 11.42 2.59 23.66
CA LYS A 262 11.77 2.66 25.08
C LYS A 262 11.52 4.05 25.65
N GLY A 263 11.88 5.11 24.93
CA GLY A 263 11.59 6.50 25.29
C GLY A 263 10.08 6.76 25.41
N LEU A 264 9.30 6.35 24.41
CA LEU A 264 7.84 6.49 24.39
C LEU A 264 7.16 5.72 25.52
N LEU A 265 7.60 4.50 25.85
CA LEU A 265 7.11 3.72 26.99
C LEU A 265 7.35 4.44 28.31
N ASN A 266 8.51 5.06 28.48
CA ASN A 266 8.83 5.80 29.70
C ASN A 266 7.94 7.05 29.84
N ILE A 267 7.74 7.81 28.75
CA ILE A 267 6.83 8.97 28.72
C ILE A 267 5.40 8.53 29.04
N HIS A 268 4.91 7.45 28.42
CA HIS A 268 3.56 6.94 28.66
C HIS A 268 3.36 6.48 30.11
N ARG A 269 4.36 5.84 30.72
CA ARG A 269 4.32 5.44 32.14
C ARG A 269 4.31 6.64 33.07
N ILE A 270 5.00 7.71 32.73
CA ILE A 270 5.03 8.96 33.49
C ILE A 270 3.68 9.69 33.41
N SER A 271 3.10 9.77 32.22
CA SER A 271 1.82 10.46 31.97
C SER A 271 0.58 9.68 32.46
N HIS A 272 0.69 8.35 32.64
CA HIS A 272 -0.42 7.49 33.09
C HIS A 272 -0.02 6.53 34.21
N PRO A 273 0.33 7.03 35.40
CA PRO A 273 0.91 6.20 36.47
C PRO A 273 -0.06 5.17 37.07
N ASN A 274 -1.38 5.28 36.83
CA ASN A 274 -2.42 4.45 37.46
C ASN A 274 -3.04 3.35 36.56
N ARG A 275 -2.56 3.11 35.35
CA ARG A 275 -2.99 1.94 34.58
C ARG A 275 -2.35 0.67 35.14
N LYS A 276 -2.98 0.14 36.24
CA LYS A 276 -2.61 -1.18 36.77
C LYS A 276 -2.70 -2.24 35.67
N ARG A 277 -1.64 -3.05 35.58
CA ARG A 277 -1.59 -4.29 34.82
C ARG A 277 -2.87 -5.10 35.10
N ARG A 278 -3.78 -5.18 34.15
CA ARG A 278 -4.72 -6.28 34.12
C ARG A 278 -3.94 -7.48 33.55
N LYS A 279 -3.80 -8.49 34.40
CA LYS A 279 -3.23 -9.80 34.07
C LYS A 279 -4.10 -10.50 33.04
#